data_3c65b3248a6cb0ab4d07f962baae9a86
#
_entry.id   3c65b3248a6cb0ab4d07f962baae9a86
#
_cell.length_a   1.000
_cell.length_b   1.000
_cell.length_c   1.000
_cell.angle_alpha   90.00
_cell.angle_beta   90.00
_cell.angle_gamma   90.00
#
_symmetry.space_group_name_H-M   'P 1'
#
loop_
_entity.id
_entity.type
_entity.pdbx_description
1 polymer ?
#
loop_
_entity_poly.entity_id
_entity_poly.type
_entity_poly.pdbx_seq_one_letter_code
_entity_poly.pdbx_strand_id
1 'polypeptide(L)'
;KKDAVELKDVKGDITFENVSFQYEENTEKVLNHISLNVPAGAYMALVGSSGAGKSTLCSLIPRFYDVTGGAVKIDGKDVRDLTLKSLRDHIGIVQQDVYLFVGTVFDNIRYGKPDATREEVIEAAKNANAHEFIMSLPNGYETDIGQRGVKLSGGQKQRLSIARVFLKNPPILIFDEATS
;
A
#
# COMPACT_ATOMS: atom_id res chain seq x y z
N LYS A 1 -20.27 -9.35 1.02
CA LYS A 1 -21.53 -9.45 1.78
C LYS A 1 -22.55 -8.47 1.20
N LYS A 2 -23.85 -8.86 1.18
CA LYS A 2 -24.95 -8.00 0.70
C LYS A 2 -25.14 -6.71 1.52
N ASP A 3 -24.64 -6.68 2.74
CA ASP A 3 -24.79 -5.59 3.71
C ASP A 3 -23.46 -4.91 4.06
N ALA A 4 -22.50 -4.92 3.12
CA ALA A 4 -21.20 -4.29 3.35
C ALA A 4 -21.35 -2.77 3.43
N VAL A 5 -20.69 -2.17 4.43
CA VAL A 5 -20.75 -0.74 4.74
C VAL A 5 -19.54 -0.03 4.13
N GLU A 6 -19.73 1.19 3.68
CA GLU A 6 -18.61 2.03 3.27
C GLU A 6 -17.82 2.54 4.49
N LEU A 7 -16.52 2.46 4.41
CA LEU A 7 -15.61 3.04 5.39
C LEU A 7 -15.50 4.55 5.12
N LYS A 8 -15.87 5.36 6.12
CA LYS A 8 -15.85 6.83 6.03
C LYS A 8 -15.14 7.44 7.24
N ASP A 9 -14.61 8.64 7.06
CA ASP A 9 -13.96 9.43 8.13
C ASP A 9 -12.86 8.65 8.85
N VAL A 10 -11.98 8.03 8.08
CA VAL A 10 -10.99 7.06 8.56
C VAL A 10 -9.87 7.78 9.31
N LYS A 11 -9.69 7.42 10.57
CA LYS A 11 -8.55 7.86 11.41
C LYS A 11 -7.32 7.00 11.17
N GLY A 12 -7.51 5.69 10.95
CA GLY A 12 -6.45 4.74 10.65
C GLY A 12 -5.99 3.90 11.84
N ASP A 13 -6.81 3.72 12.86
CA ASP A 13 -6.55 2.76 13.92
C ASP A 13 -6.72 1.33 13.40
N ILE A 14 -5.71 0.50 13.56
CA ILE A 14 -5.71 -0.90 13.12
C ILE A 14 -5.61 -1.81 14.32
N THR A 15 -6.54 -2.75 14.44
CA THR A 15 -6.55 -3.74 15.53
C THR A 15 -6.62 -5.16 14.97
N PHE A 16 -5.72 -6.00 15.44
CA PHE A 16 -5.78 -7.45 15.27
C PHE A 16 -6.26 -8.06 16.57
N GLU A 17 -7.42 -8.72 16.52
CA GLU A 17 -8.01 -9.40 17.68
C GLU A 17 -7.91 -10.90 17.50
N ASN A 18 -6.99 -11.51 18.23
CA ASN A 18 -6.82 -12.97 18.27
C ASN A 18 -6.78 -13.61 16.87
N VAL A 19 -6.03 -12.99 15.94
CA VAL A 19 -6.00 -13.36 14.54
C VAL A 19 -5.22 -14.64 14.32
N SER A 20 -5.85 -15.58 13.65
CA SER A 20 -5.22 -16.78 13.10
C SER A 20 -5.42 -16.81 11.60
N PHE A 21 -4.43 -17.27 10.88
CA PHE A 21 -4.47 -17.40 9.43
C PHE A 21 -3.72 -18.61 8.93
N GLN A 22 -4.27 -19.24 7.92
CA GLN A 22 -3.74 -20.40 7.23
C GLN A 22 -4.10 -20.30 5.75
N TYR A 23 -3.14 -20.54 4.86
CA TYR A 23 -3.43 -20.65 3.43
C TYR A 23 -4.15 -21.98 3.15
N GLU A 24 -5.08 -21.98 2.19
CA GLU A 24 -5.88 -23.15 1.86
C GLU A 24 -5.05 -24.39 1.50
N GLU A 25 -3.87 -24.19 0.92
CA GLU A 25 -2.95 -25.25 0.49
C GLU A 25 -2.07 -25.81 1.62
N ASN A 26 -2.07 -25.16 2.79
CA ASN A 26 -1.18 -25.50 3.89
C ASN A 26 -1.94 -25.97 5.13
N THR A 27 -1.43 -27.01 5.76
CA THR A 27 -1.95 -27.50 7.04
C THR A 27 -1.45 -26.71 8.24
N GLU A 28 -0.39 -25.90 8.08
CA GLU A 28 0.21 -25.12 9.14
C GLU A 28 -0.33 -23.68 9.18
N LYS A 29 -0.58 -23.20 10.39
CA LYS A 29 -0.97 -21.81 10.62
C LYS A 29 0.23 -20.90 10.44
N VAL A 30 0.08 -19.89 9.56
CA VAL A 30 1.09 -18.84 9.36
C VAL A 30 1.02 -17.83 10.49
N LEU A 31 -0.20 -17.49 10.95
CA LEU A 31 -0.46 -16.64 12.11
C LEU A 31 -1.29 -17.42 13.12
N ASN A 32 -0.93 -17.30 14.40
CA ASN A 32 -1.56 -18.04 15.49
C ASN A 32 -1.87 -17.11 16.66
N HIS A 33 -3.14 -16.78 16.81
CA HIS A 33 -3.66 -15.94 17.90
C HIS A 33 -2.93 -14.61 18.10
N ILE A 34 -2.69 -13.89 17.01
CA ILE A 34 -2.01 -12.58 17.01
C ILE A 34 -2.97 -11.50 17.46
N SER A 35 -2.60 -10.78 18.52
CA SER A 35 -3.32 -9.59 18.98
C SER A 35 -2.36 -8.42 19.07
N LEU A 36 -2.69 -7.35 18.35
CA LEU A 36 -1.93 -6.10 18.37
C LEU A 36 -2.81 -4.93 17.96
N ASN A 37 -2.42 -3.74 18.38
CA ASN A 37 -3.06 -2.49 17.97
C ASN A 37 -2.02 -1.51 17.45
N VAL A 38 -2.32 -0.89 16.30
CA VAL A 38 -1.57 0.22 15.75
C VAL A 38 -2.47 1.45 15.82
N PRO A 39 -2.28 2.33 16.79
CA PRO A 39 -3.09 3.55 16.89
C PRO A 39 -2.97 4.43 15.66
N ALA A 40 -4.03 5.19 15.35
CA ALA A 40 -3.99 6.17 14.28
C ALA A 40 -2.80 7.12 14.43
N GLY A 41 -2.07 7.37 13.33
CA GLY A 41 -0.87 8.21 13.32
C GLY A 41 0.40 7.56 13.87
N ALA A 42 0.33 6.32 14.36
CA ALA A 42 1.51 5.59 14.84
C ALA A 42 2.28 4.92 13.70
N TYR A 43 3.56 4.69 13.96
CA TYR A 43 4.43 3.87 13.10
C TYR A 43 4.72 2.55 13.78
N MET A 44 4.57 1.46 13.04
CA MET A 44 4.92 0.14 13.54
C MET A 44 5.82 -0.58 12.54
N ALA A 45 6.92 -1.13 13.03
CA ALA A 45 7.80 -1.97 12.23
C ALA A 45 7.62 -3.44 12.64
N LEU A 46 7.43 -4.31 11.66
CA LEU A 46 7.41 -5.75 11.86
C LEU A 46 8.81 -6.30 11.56
N VAL A 47 9.42 -6.91 12.54
CA VAL A 47 10.76 -7.50 12.42
C VAL A 47 10.70 -9.00 12.66
N GLY A 48 11.52 -9.74 11.93
CA GLY A 48 11.57 -11.18 12.03
C GLY A 48 12.23 -11.80 10.81
N SER A 49 12.48 -13.10 10.87
CA SER A 49 13.02 -13.86 9.76
C SER A 49 12.05 -13.93 8.59
N SER A 50 12.58 -14.20 7.39
CA SER A 50 11.78 -14.51 6.22
C SER A 50 10.84 -15.68 6.52
N GLY A 51 9.57 -15.58 6.10
CA GLY A 51 8.56 -16.61 6.39
C GLY A 51 7.92 -16.54 7.77
N ALA A 52 8.23 -15.52 8.59
CA ALA A 52 7.62 -15.34 9.92
C ALA A 52 6.17 -14.79 9.89
N GLY A 53 5.58 -14.61 8.72
CA GLY A 53 4.19 -14.14 8.57
C GLY A 53 4.03 -12.62 8.48
N LYS A 54 5.11 -11.85 8.36
CA LYS A 54 5.06 -10.37 8.23
C LYS A 54 4.24 -9.90 7.04
N SER A 55 4.55 -10.41 5.85
CA SER A 55 3.81 -10.07 4.62
C SER A 55 2.37 -10.57 4.67
N THR A 56 2.14 -11.72 5.26
CA THR A 56 0.78 -12.26 5.48
C THR A 56 -0.03 -11.32 6.36
N LEU A 57 0.54 -10.86 7.46
CA LEU A 57 -0.13 -9.94 8.37
C LEU A 57 -0.50 -8.64 7.65
N CYS A 58 0.40 -8.07 6.85
CA CYS A 58 0.15 -6.89 6.04
C CYS A 58 -0.96 -7.13 4.98
N SER A 59 -1.06 -8.34 4.43
CA SER A 59 -2.06 -8.70 3.41
C SER A 59 -3.48 -8.82 3.96
N LEU A 60 -3.63 -9.02 5.26
CA LEU A 60 -4.93 -9.12 5.91
C LEU A 60 -5.60 -7.76 6.12
N ILE A 61 -4.83 -6.67 6.20
CA ILE A 61 -5.37 -5.32 6.39
C ILE A 61 -6.21 -4.88 5.18
N PRO A 62 -5.69 -4.94 3.92
CA PRO A 62 -6.49 -4.61 2.75
C PRO A 62 -7.44 -5.74 2.33
N ARG A 63 -7.51 -6.78 3.12
CA ARG A 63 -8.36 -7.96 2.86
C ARG A 63 -8.05 -8.63 1.53
N PHE A 64 -6.77 -8.89 1.26
CA PHE A 64 -6.37 -9.79 0.17
C PHE A 64 -6.69 -11.25 0.52
N TYR A 65 -6.73 -11.54 1.82
CA TYR A 65 -7.18 -12.79 2.40
C TYR A 65 -8.09 -12.50 3.59
N ASP A 66 -9.01 -13.37 3.87
CA ASP A 66 -9.81 -13.35 5.10
C ASP A 66 -9.12 -14.17 6.19
N VAL A 67 -9.21 -13.71 7.43
CA VAL A 67 -8.68 -14.46 8.58
C VAL A 67 -9.42 -15.79 8.75
N THR A 68 -8.72 -16.82 9.23
CA THR A 68 -9.34 -18.10 9.59
C THR A 68 -9.84 -18.12 11.03
N GLY A 69 -9.42 -17.16 11.84
CA GLY A 69 -9.90 -16.93 13.20
C GLY A 69 -9.63 -15.52 13.64
N GLY A 70 -10.42 -15.01 14.57
CA GLY A 70 -10.31 -13.65 15.07
C GLY A 70 -10.84 -12.60 14.09
N ALA A 71 -10.38 -11.37 14.21
CA ALA A 71 -10.81 -10.26 13.38
C ALA A 71 -9.69 -9.22 13.18
N VAL A 72 -9.66 -8.61 11.99
CA VAL A 72 -8.90 -7.39 11.71
C VAL A 72 -9.88 -6.25 11.63
N LYS A 73 -9.62 -5.19 12.39
CA LYS A 73 -10.50 -4.02 12.46
C LYS A 73 -9.77 -2.73 12.08
N ILE A 74 -10.47 -1.86 11.39
CA ILE A 74 -10.06 -0.49 11.12
C ILE A 74 -11.07 0.45 11.77
N ASP A 75 -10.59 1.33 12.65
CA ASP A 75 -11.44 2.23 13.43
C ASP A 75 -12.60 1.48 14.13
N GLY A 76 -12.29 0.29 14.65
CA GLY A 76 -13.26 -0.58 15.35
C GLY A 76 -14.20 -1.38 14.46
N LYS A 77 -14.11 -1.26 13.14
CA LYS A 77 -14.95 -1.98 12.18
C LYS A 77 -14.20 -3.16 11.56
N ASP A 78 -14.79 -4.34 11.61
CA ASP A 78 -14.21 -5.54 10.97
C ASP A 78 -14.11 -5.33 9.46
N VAL A 79 -12.94 -5.56 8.90
CA VAL A 79 -12.71 -5.38 7.46
C VAL A 79 -13.61 -6.25 6.59
N ARG A 80 -14.13 -7.36 7.12
CA ARG A 80 -15.07 -8.24 6.41
C ARG A 80 -16.46 -7.64 6.23
N ASP A 81 -16.81 -6.62 7.02
CA ASP A 81 -18.08 -5.92 6.95
C ASP A 81 -18.01 -4.67 6.07
N LEU A 82 -16.84 -4.33 5.55
CA LEU A 82 -16.61 -3.18 4.69
C LEU A 82 -16.68 -3.54 3.20
N THR A 83 -17.04 -2.56 2.37
CA THR A 83 -16.85 -2.72 0.93
C THR A 83 -15.35 -2.71 0.61
N LEU A 84 -14.91 -3.59 -0.28
CA LEU A 84 -13.48 -3.68 -0.65
C LEU A 84 -12.97 -2.37 -1.25
N LYS A 85 -13.80 -1.69 -2.02
CA LYS A 85 -13.44 -0.42 -2.63
C LYS A 85 -13.15 0.63 -1.56
N SER A 86 -14.09 0.87 -0.63
CA SER A 86 -13.90 1.89 0.41
C SER A 86 -12.74 1.54 1.35
N LEU A 87 -12.55 0.27 1.68
CA LEU A 87 -11.42 -0.19 2.47
C LEU A 87 -10.08 0.15 1.79
N ARG A 88 -9.92 -0.27 0.54
CA ARG A 88 -8.65 -0.11 -0.20
C ARG A 88 -8.38 1.32 -0.63
N ASP A 89 -9.41 2.14 -0.83
CA ASP A 89 -9.25 3.57 -1.11
C ASP A 89 -8.56 4.33 0.04
N HIS A 90 -8.63 3.81 1.26
CA HIS A 90 -8.00 4.40 2.45
C HIS A 90 -6.66 3.77 2.83
N ILE A 91 -6.17 2.84 2.03
CA ILE A 91 -4.89 2.14 2.25
C ILE A 91 -3.97 2.38 1.08
N GLY A 92 -2.78 2.88 1.36
CA GLY A 92 -1.67 2.92 0.40
C GLY A 92 -0.69 1.78 0.67
N ILE A 93 -0.32 1.05 -0.38
CA ILE A 93 0.62 -0.06 -0.28
C ILE A 93 1.81 0.23 -1.18
N VAL A 94 3.01 0.19 -0.60
CA VAL A 94 4.27 0.23 -1.34
C VAL A 94 4.90 -1.16 -1.23
N GLN A 95 5.01 -1.83 -2.37
CA GLN A 95 5.63 -3.15 -2.47
C GLN A 95 7.02 -3.05 -3.10
N GLN A 96 7.85 -4.06 -2.89
CA GLN A 96 9.17 -4.15 -3.48
C GLN A 96 9.10 -4.23 -5.01
N ASP A 97 8.17 -5.01 -5.54
CA ASP A 97 7.92 -5.10 -6.98
C ASP A 97 7.02 -3.94 -7.42
N VAL A 98 7.63 -2.98 -8.10
CA VAL A 98 6.95 -1.79 -8.57
C VAL A 98 6.36 -2.03 -9.95
N TYR A 99 5.06 -1.87 -10.06
CA TYR A 99 4.37 -1.88 -11.33
C TYR A 99 4.24 -0.46 -11.90
N LEU A 100 4.86 -0.23 -13.05
CA LEU A 100 4.72 1.00 -13.82
C LEU A 100 3.90 0.73 -15.07
N PHE A 101 3.01 1.66 -15.38
CA PHE A 101 2.21 1.63 -16.60
C PHE A 101 2.98 2.21 -17.77
N VAL A 102 2.64 1.78 -18.99
CA VAL A 102 3.10 2.46 -20.21
C VAL A 102 2.51 3.86 -20.23
N GLY A 103 3.36 4.86 -20.36
CA GLY A 103 3.00 6.27 -20.33
C GLY A 103 4.10 7.12 -19.75
N THR A 104 3.79 8.37 -19.45
CA THR A 104 4.76 9.32 -18.90
C THR A 104 5.00 9.08 -17.40
N VAL A 105 6.08 9.65 -16.89
CA VAL A 105 6.34 9.73 -15.45
C VAL A 105 5.16 10.41 -14.75
N PHE A 106 4.67 11.50 -15.31
CA PHE A 106 3.52 12.26 -14.80
C PHE A 106 2.28 11.38 -14.65
N ASP A 107 1.92 10.64 -15.70
CA ASP A 107 0.75 9.75 -15.69
C ASP A 107 0.88 8.65 -14.64
N ASN A 108 2.07 8.10 -14.48
CA ASN A 108 2.35 7.06 -13.49
C ASN A 108 2.17 7.55 -12.05
N ILE A 109 2.59 8.76 -11.73
CA ILE A 109 2.39 9.34 -10.40
C ILE A 109 0.92 9.72 -10.21
N ARG A 110 0.32 10.39 -11.19
CA ARG A 110 -1.08 10.86 -11.15
C ARG A 110 -2.08 9.73 -11.02
N TYR A 111 -1.71 8.51 -11.36
CA TYR A 111 -2.55 7.34 -11.16
C TYR A 111 -3.04 7.18 -9.71
N GLY A 112 -2.27 7.65 -8.73
CA GLY A 112 -2.68 7.65 -7.31
C GLY A 112 -3.86 8.57 -7.00
N LYS A 113 -4.01 9.66 -7.80
CA LYS A 113 -5.10 10.65 -7.68
C LYS A 113 -5.36 11.24 -9.07
N PRO A 114 -6.27 10.64 -9.88
CA PRO A 114 -6.45 11.01 -11.29
C PRO A 114 -6.85 12.47 -11.54
N ASP A 115 -7.43 13.14 -10.57
CA ASP A 115 -7.82 14.56 -10.61
C ASP A 115 -6.77 15.51 -10.01
N ALA A 116 -5.58 15.01 -9.69
CA ALA A 116 -4.50 15.83 -9.13
C ALA A 116 -4.03 16.89 -10.11
N THR A 117 -3.69 18.06 -9.58
CA THR A 117 -3.04 19.13 -10.34
C THR A 117 -1.57 18.79 -10.61
N ARG A 118 -0.93 19.49 -11.55
CA ARG A 118 0.49 19.34 -11.82
C ARG A 118 1.34 19.67 -10.60
N GLU A 119 0.97 20.68 -9.85
CA GLU A 119 1.64 21.12 -8.63
C GLU A 119 1.58 20.03 -7.55
N GLU A 120 0.43 19.38 -7.37
CA GLU A 120 0.26 18.26 -6.43
C GLU A 120 1.15 17.07 -6.80
N VAL A 121 1.24 16.76 -8.09
CA VAL A 121 2.11 15.66 -8.60
C VAL A 121 3.59 15.98 -8.32
N ILE A 122 4.03 17.20 -8.59
CA ILE A 122 5.41 17.64 -8.34
C ILE A 122 5.72 17.61 -6.84
N GLU A 123 4.82 18.06 -6.00
CA GLU A 123 5.00 18.04 -4.55
C GLU A 123 5.13 16.61 -4.01
N ALA A 124 4.28 15.69 -4.50
CA ALA A 124 4.38 14.27 -4.15
C ALA A 124 5.73 13.67 -4.59
N ALA A 125 6.21 14.03 -5.77
CA ALA A 125 7.51 13.60 -6.27
C ALA A 125 8.67 14.15 -5.41
N LYS A 126 8.60 15.39 -4.97
CA LYS A 126 9.58 15.99 -4.05
C LYS A 126 9.62 15.25 -2.72
N ASN A 127 8.46 14.97 -2.14
CA ASN A 127 8.35 14.25 -0.88
C ASN A 127 8.88 12.81 -0.96
N ALA A 128 8.84 12.22 -2.15
CA ALA A 128 9.38 10.88 -2.42
C ALA A 128 10.85 10.89 -2.87
N ASN A 129 11.53 12.03 -2.86
CA ASN A 129 12.88 12.20 -3.40
C ASN A 129 13.01 11.80 -4.88
N ALA A 130 11.95 11.97 -5.65
CA ALA A 130 11.90 11.61 -7.06
C ALA A 130 12.13 12.81 -8.00
N HIS A 131 11.87 14.03 -7.52
CA HIS A 131 11.85 15.22 -8.38
C HIS A 131 13.17 15.46 -9.13
N GLU A 132 14.30 15.37 -8.43
CA GLU A 132 15.62 15.65 -9.04
C GLU A 132 15.93 14.67 -10.17
N PHE A 133 15.74 13.37 -9.96
CA PHE A 133 16.01 12.42 -11.04
C PHE A 133 15.02 12.57 -12.20
N ILE A 134 13.74 12.89 -11.92
CA ILE A 134 12.76 13.14 -12.97
C ILE A 134 13.18 14.33 -13.84
N MET A 135 13.63 15.41 -13.22
CA MET A 135 14.13 16.59 -13.96
C MET A 135 15.41 16.30 -14.77
N SER A 136 16.15 15.28 -14.40
CA SER A 136 17.33 14.83 -15.17
C SER A 136 16.98 13.96 -16.38
N LEU A 137 15.74 13.48 -16.49
CA LEU A 137 15.28 12.72 -17.64
C LEU A 137 15.11 13.61 -18.88
N PRO A 138 15.17 13.05 -20.11
CA PRO A 138 15.18 13.85 -21.35
C PRO A 138 14.01 14.84 -21.46
N ASN A 139 12.81 14.45 -21.04
CA ASN A 139 11.60 15.29 -21.09
C ASN A 139 10.99 15.51 -19.69
N GLY A 140 11.78 15.37 -18.61
CA GLY A 140 11.29 15.54 -17.26
C GLY A 140 10.06 14.67 -16.95
N TYR A 141 9.01 15.28 -16.44
CA TYR A 141 7.75 14.59 -16.12
C TYR A 141 7.03 14.01 -17.35
N GLU A 142 7.29 14.55 -18.54
CA GLU A 142 6.71 14.09 -19.81
C GLU A 142 7.53 12.97 -20.46
N THR A 143 8.55 12.46 -19.77
CA THR A 143 9.36 11.34 -20.26
C THR A 143 8.54 10.06 -20.25
N ASP A 144 8.47 9.39 -21.40
CA ASP A 144 7.85 8.08 -21.52
C ASP A 144 8.67 7.02 -20.79
N ILE A 145 7.98 6.20 -20.00
CA ILE A 145 8.53 5.05 -19.30
C ILE A 145 7.69 3.80 -19.59
N GLY A 146 8.29 2.64 -19.46
CA GLY A 146 7.64 1.37 -19.77
C GLY A 146 8.45 0.56 -20.79
N GLN A 147 7.80 -0.32 -21.55
CA GLN A 147 8.49 -1.29 -22.43
C GLN A 147 9.38 -0.65 -23.50
N ARG A 148 9.04 0.52 -24.01
CA ARG A 148 9.77 1.24 -25.07
C ARG A 148 10.31 2.60 -24.63
N GLY A 149 10.04 2.98 -23.40
CA GLY A 149 10.51 4.25 -22.85
C GLY A 149 11.87 4.15 -22.18
N VAL A 150 12.22 5.21 -21.46
CA VAL A 150 13.47 5.26 -20.68
C VAL A 150 13.43 4.18 -19.60
N LYS A 151 14.54 3.45 -19.48
CA LYS A 151 14.71 2.46 -18.43
C LYS A 151 15.10 3.14 -17.12
N LEU A 152 14.35 2.87 -16.08
CA LEU A 152 14.60 3.34 -14.73
C LEU A 152 15.28 2.25 -13.89
N SER A 153 16.15 2.67 -12.96
CA SER A 153 16.67 1.76 -11.94
C SER A 153 15.58 1.28 -11.00
N GLY A 154 15.84 0.19 -10.27
CA GLY A 154 14.91 -0.29 -9.25
C GLY A 154 14.55 0.76 -8.19
N GLY A 155 15.56 1.51 -7.71
CA GLY A 155 15.36 2.60 -6.76
C GLY A 155 14.55 3.76 -7.32
N GLN A 156 14.73 4.13 -8.57
CA GLN A 156 13.94 5.16 -9.26
C GLN A 156 12.49 4.73 -9.41
N LYS A 157 12.24 3.50 -9.83
CA LYS A 157 10.89 2.94 -9.91
C LYS A 157 10.18 2.95 -8.56
N GLN A 158 10.89 2.58 -7.50
CA GLN A 158 10.35 2.57 -6.15
C GLN A 158 9.97 3.98 -5.69
N ARG A 159 10.79 5.00 -5.97
CA ARG A 159 10.47 6.39 -5.65
C ARG A 159 9.23 6.89 -6.39
N LEU A 160 9.01 6.49 -7.63
CA LEU A 160 7.77 6.80 -8.35
C LEU A 160 6.56 6.14 -7.70
N SER A 161 6.68 4.90 -7.26
CA SER A 161 5.64 4.21 -6.51
C SER A 161 5.32 4.91 -5.19
N ILE A 162 6.32 5.35 -4.47
CA ILE A 162 6.16 6.13 -3.22
C ILE A 162 5.48 7.48 -3.51
N ALA A 163 5.86 8.17 -4.58
CA ALA A 163 5.23 9.44 -4.99
C ALA A 163 3.74 9.23 -5.30
N ARG A 164 3.38 8.15 -5.99
CA ARG A 164 2.00 7.76 -6.26
C ARG A 164 1.17 7.61 -4.98
N VAL A 165 1.74 6.96 -3.98
CA VAL A 165 1.09 6.74 -2.68
C VAL A 165 0.98 8.05 -1.90
N PHE A 166 2.01 8.89 -1.88
CA PHE A 166 1.96 10.20 -1.23
C PHE A 166 0.91 11.11 -1.86
N LEU A 167 0.76 11.06 -3.18
CA LEU A 167 -0.28 11.80 -3.87
C LEU A 167 -1.68 11.35 -3.46
N LYS A 168 -1.90 10.04 -3.31
CA LYS A 168 -3.14 9.47 -2.79
C LYS A 168 -3.42 9.92 -1.36
N ASN A 169 -2.36 10.13 -0.56
CA ASN A 169 -2.40 10.57 0.84
C ASN A 169 -3.39 9.76 1.69
N PRO A 170 -3.29 8.43 1.75
CA PRO A 170 -4.19 7.60 2.52
C PRO A 170 -3.90 7.68 4.02
N PRO A 171 -4.90 7.48 4.90
CA PRO A 171 -4.69 7.45 6.34
C PRO A 171 -3.89 6.24 6.84
N ILE A 172 -3.81 5.19 6.03
CA ILE A 172 -3.07 3.96 6.33
C ILE A 172 -2.04 3.72 5.24
N LEU A 173 -0.78 3.55 5.63
CA LEU A 173 0.34 3.23 4.74
C LEU A 173 0.96 1.91 5.15
N ILE A 174 1.13 1.02 4.20
CA ILE A 174 1.80 -0.26 4.37
C ILE A 174 3.01 -0.30 3.45
N PHE A 175 4.19 -0.46 4.06
CA PHE A 175 5.44 -0.71 3.32
C PHE A 175 5.79 -2.19 3.50
N ASP A 176 5.64 -2.96 2.44
CA ASP A 176 6.01 -4.36 2.43
C ASP A 176 7.36 -4.49 1.70
N GLU A 177 8.44 -4.44 2.47
CA GLU A 177 9.77 -4.77 1.97
C GLU A 177 10.00 -6.27 2.19
N ALA A 178 10.00 -7.03 1.11
CA ALA A 178 10.53 -8.37 1.15
C ALA A 178 12.04 -8.25 1.40
N THR A 179 12.45 -8.38 2.64
CA THR A 179 13.86 -8.53 2.97
C THR A 179 14.30 -9.89 2.47
N SER A 180 15.05 -9.87 1.37
CA SER A 180 15.81 -11.04 0.90
C SER A 180 16.88 -11.44 1.91
#